data_c84f58878468d418d8b56b4980a6d5a1
#
_entry.id   c84f58878468d418d8b56b4980a6d5a1
#
_cell.length_a   1.000
_cell.length_b   1.000
_cell.length_c   1.000
_cell.angle_alpha   90.00
_cell.angle_beta   90.00
_cell.angle_gamma   90.00
#
_symmetry.space_group_name_H-M   'P 1'
#
loop_
_entity.id
_entity.type
_entity.pdbx_description
1 polymer ?
#
loop_
_entity_poly.entity_id
_entity_poly.type
_entity_poly.pdbx_seq_one_letter_code
_entity_poly.pdbx_strand_id
1 'polypeptide(L)'
;MELIESHKTQEEFDVDYRLYVTLLRELAVEGGIPVTLDTDDLAGIKTHYYCTYNQPDNHSDHVDPYPYLESWGISKAQFKKDIENGIGGTDGWKKNTTGYWYEYADGTYPKNQFKKIDGTWYYFDGSGYMYSNRWLKHTDGYWYWFNSSGGMVTGWKNIASKWYYFKEEGAMKTGWLKDKDKWYYLDPANGDMQTNTFVKGRDGWYFVDNEGVMSTNGTFTTDKDGIIKIQKGETK
;
A
#
# COMPACT_ATOMS: atom_id res chain seq x y z
N MET A 1 5.40 1.75 33.01
CA MET A 1 5.59 2.44 31.68
C MET A 1 4.81 3.73 31.76
N GLU A 2 5.41 4.83 31.41
CA GLU A 2 4.78 6.16 31.45
C GLU A 2 4.58 6.69 30.04
N LEU A 3 3.47 7.39 29.82
CA LEU A 3 3.26 8.17 28.60
C LEU A 3 4.17 9.40 28.67
N ILE A 4 4.87 9.71 27.57
CA ILE A 4 5.73 10.90 27.50
C ILE A 4 4.86 12.16 27.55
N GLU A 5 5.02 12.99 28.57
CA GLU A 5 4.23 14.20 28.78
C GLU A 5 4.87 15.45 28.17
N SER A 6 5.29 15.38 26.90
CA SER A 6 6.00 16.49 26.22
C SER A 6 5.51 16.78 24.80
N HIS A 7 4.30 16.34 24.47
CA HIS A 7 3.74 16.58 23.14
C HIS A 7 3.44 18.06 22.91
N LYS A 8 3.72 18.53 21.69
CA LYS A 8 3.49 19.92 21.28
C LYS A 8 2.28 20.07 20.37
N THR A 9 1.84 19.00 19.75
CA THR A 9 0.72 18.98 18.81
C THR A 9 -0.22 17.81 19.11
N GLN A 10 -1.48 17.95 18.73
CA GLN A 10 -2.46 16.87 18.83
C GLN A 10 -2.02 15.64 18.02
N GLU A 11 -1.41 15.84 16.86
CA GLU A 11 -0.94 14.74 16.00
C GLU A 11 0.16 13.92 16.70
N GLU A 12 1.13 14.57 17.34
CA GLU A 12 2.17 13.89 18.12
C GLU A 12 1.54 13.10 19.27
N PHE A 13 0.63 13.73 20.01
CA PHE A 13 -0.08 13.08 21.10
C PHE A 13 -0.88 11.85 20.63
N ASP A 14 -1.65 11.97 19.57
CA ASP A 14 -2.52 10.90 19.07
C ASP A 14 -1.70 9.66 18.66
N VAL A 15 -0.52 9.86 18.05
CA VAL A 15 0.40 8.77 17.69
C VAL A 15 0.90 8.06 18.94
N ASP A 16 1.44 8.80 19.90
CA ASP A 16 2.05 8.23 21.09
C ASP A 16 1.01 7.64 22.04
N TYR A 17 -0.18 8.23 22.15
CA TYR A 17 -1.29 7.68 22.90
C TYR A 17 -1.72 6.31 22.38
N ARG A 18 -1.84 6.16 21.06
CA ARG A 18 -2.18 4.87 20.44
C ARG A 18 -1.11 3.82 20.70
N LEU A 19 0.16 4.19 20.53
CA LEU A 19 1.29 3.30 20.82
C LEU A 19 1.29 2.89 22.29
N TYR A 20 1.07 3.83 23.20
CA TYR A 20 1.01 3.59 24.63
C TYR A 20 -0.09 2.57 25.00
N VAL A 21 -1.30 2.77 24.52
CA VAL A 21 -2.42 1.84 24.78
C VAL A 21 -2.14 0.46 24.17
N THR A 22 -1.64 0.39 22.93
CA THR A 22 -1.31 -0.87 22.27
C THR A 22 -0.27 -1.64 23.08
N LEU A 23 0.79 -0.98 23.49
CA LEU A 23 1.88 -1.61 24.25
C LEU A 23 1.45 -2.08 25.63
N LEU A 24 0.60 -1.32 26.34
CA LEU A 24 0.03 -1.77 27.62
C LEU A 24 -0.80 -3.05 27.47
N ARG A 25 -1.57 -3.13 26.40
CA ARG A 25 -2.38 -4.32 26.08
C ARG A 25 -1.51 -5.53 25.75
N GLU A 26 -0.50 -5.36 24.90
CA GLU A 26 0.43 -6.42 24.52
C GLU A 26 1.17 -6.97 25.74
N LEU A 27 1.71 -6.10 26.60
CA LEU A 27 2.38 -6.50 27.84
C LEU A 27 1.44 -7.23 28.81
N ALA A 28 0.18 -6.81 28.90
CA ALA A 28 -0.80 -7.52 29.72
C ALA A 28 -1.06 -8.93 29.18
N VAL A 29 -1.25 -9.07 27.88
CA VAL A 29 -1.47 -10.36 27.22
C VAL A 29 -0.25 -11.28 27.37
N GLU A 30 0.97 -10.78 27.10
CA GLU A 30 2.20 -11.53 27.27
C GLU A 30 2.43 -11.98 28.71
N GLY A 31 2.09 -11.12 29.68
CA GLY A 31 2.17 -11.41 31.12
C GLY A 31 1.05 -12.28 31.66
N GLY A 32 0.08 -12.67 30.83
CA GLY A 32 -1.12 -13.41 31.28
C GLY A 32 -2.01 -12.60 32.24
N ILE A 33 -1.95 -11.25 32.15
CA ILE A 33 -2.73 -10.33 32.99
C ILE A 33 -4.02 -9.95 32.24
N PRO A 34 -5.19 -9.93 32.90
CA PRO A 34 -6.41 -9.46 32.29
C PRO A 34 -6.26 -8.03 31.71
N VAL A 35 -6.75 -7.82 30.48
CA VAL A 35 -6.75 -6.50 29.84
C VAL A 35 -7.93 -5.69 30.36
N THR A 36 -7.89 -5.34 31.64
CA THR A 36 -8.87 -4.49 32.34
C THR A 36 -8.13 -3.32 32.99
N LEU A 37 -8.78 -2.17 33.11
CA LEU A 37 -8.17 -0.97 33.67
C LEU A 37 -8.87 -0.55 34.97
N ASP A 38 -8.09 -0.35 36.05
CA ASP A 38 -8.53 0.22 37.32
C ASP A 38 -9.81 -0.43 37.89
N THR A 39 -9.88 -1.76 37.82
CA THR A 39 -10.95 -2.56 38.43
C THR A 39 -10.62 -2.85 39.89
N ASP A 40 -11.62 -3.17 40.73
CA ASP A 40 -11.44 -3.53 42.13
C ASP A 40 -10.72 -4.88 42.32
N ASP A 41 -10.66 -5.69 41.29
CA ASP A 41 -9.84 -6.91 41.24
C ASP A 41 -8.36 -6.54 41.25
N LEU A 42 -7.53 -7.28 42.01
CA LEU A 42 -6.07 -7.11 42.03
C LEU A 42 -5.43 -7.42 40.68
N ALA A 43 -6.09 -8.20 39.83
CA ALA A 43 -5.65 -8.47 38.49
C ALA A 43 -5.93 -7.29 37.54
N GLY A 44 -5.19 -7.22 36.42
CA GLY A 44 -5.36 -6.19 35.40
C GLY A 44 -4.36 -5.02 35.52
N ILE A 45 -4.53 -4.07 34.60
CA ILE A 45 -3.71 -2.87 34.47
C ILE A 45 -4.18 -1.85 35.53
N LYS A 46 -3.25 -1.28 36.27
CA LYS A 46 -3.53 -0.26 37.30
C LYS A 46 -2.77 1.01 36.99
N THR A 47 -3.45 2.14 37.03
CA THR A 47 -2.81 3.45 36.94
C THR A 47 -2.23 3.87 38.27
N HIS A 48 -1.32 4.84 38.26
CA HIS A 48 -0.87 5.46 39.54
C HIS A 48 -2.03 6.10 40.27
N TYR A 49 -2.97 6.71 39.55
CA TYR A 49 -4.19 7.23 40.17
C TYR A 49 -4.94 6.17 40.98
N TYR A 50 -5.17 4.97 40.39
CA TYR A 50 -5.86 3.89 41.11
C TYR A 50 -5.07 3.44 42.34
N CYS A 51 -3.76 3.23 42.21
CA CYS A 51 -2.90 2.83 43.30
C CYS A 51 -2.88 3.86 44.42
N THR A 52 -2.80 5.16 44.12
CA THR A 52 -2.80 6.24 45.07
C THR A 52 -4.07 6.27 45.96
N TYR A 53 -5.24 6.05 45.35
CA TYR A 53 -6.51 6.20 46.06
C TYR A 53 -7.10 4.89 46.61
N ASN A 54 -6.66 3.73 46.18
CA ASN A 54 -7.30 2.46 46.48
C ASN A 54 -6.39 1.43 47.16
N GLN A 55 -5.10 1.73 47.40
CA GLN A 55 -4.19 0.84 48.12
C GLN A 55 -3.92 1.40 49.52
N PRO A 56 -4.24 0.66 50.61
CA PRO A 56 -4.23 1.19 51.99
C PRO A 56 -2.89 1.71 52.48
N ASP A 57 -1.80 1.16 51.99
CA ASP A 57 -0.43 1.50 52.41
C ASP A 57 0.37 2.29 51.36
N ASN A 58 -0.32 2.84 50.36
CA ASN A 58 0.33 3.62 49.31
C ASN A 58 0.48 5.09 49.74
N HIS A 59 1.72 5.56 49.80
CA HIS A 59 2.07 6.95 50.14
C HIS A 59 2.40 7.77 48.87
N SER A 60 2.03 7.30 47.70
CA SER A 60 2.22 8.04 46.46
C SER A 60 1.19 9.15 46.31
N ASP A 61 1.60 10.29 45.80
CA ASP A 61 0.74 11.40 45.37
C ASP A 61 0.57 11.48 43.85
N HIS A 62 1.04 10.48 43.13
CA HIS A 62 0.96 10.40 41.69
C HIS A 62 -0.48 10.15 41.22
N VAL A 63 -0.93 10.97 40.29
CA VAL A 63 -2.30 10.94 39.76
C VAL A 63 -2.34 10.72 38.24
N ASP A 64 -1.18 10.48 37.64
CA ASP A 64 -1.09 10.18 36.20
C ASP A 64 -1.72 8.80 35.86
N PRO A 65 -2.16 8.60 34.65
CA PRO A 65 -2.01 9.50 33.49
C PRO A 65 -3.18 10.48 33.29
N TYR A 66 -4.18 10.46 34.18
CA TYR A 66 -5.48 11.09 33.87
C TYR A 66 -5.44 12.61 33.66
N PRO A 67 -4.76 13.43 34.49
CA PRO A 67 -4.72 14.87 34.24
C PRO A 67 -4.09 15.22 32.90
N TYR A 68 -3.08 14.47 32.49
CA TYR A 68 -2.43 14.68 31.20
C TYR A 68 -3.32 14.25 30.03
N LEU A 69 -3.93 13.08 30.09
CA LEU A 69 -4.86 12.59 29.09
C LEU A 69 -6.06 13.54 28.90
N GLU A 70 -6.61 14.04 29.99
CA GLU A 70 -7.73 15.00 29.96
C GLU A 70 -7.34 16.32 29.30
N SER A 71 -6.10 16.78 29.46
CA SER A 71 -5.60 17.99 28.79
C SER A 71 -5.55 17.84 27.27
N TRP A 72 -5.51 16.61 26.76
CA TRP A 72 -5.56 16.24 25.34
C TRP A 72 -6.94 15.70 24.91
N GLY A 73 -7.96 15.84 25.75
CA GLY A 73 -9.34 15.46 25.42
C GLY A 73 -9.71 14.00 25.64
N ILE A 74 -8.82 13.21 26.23
CA ILE A 74 -9.08 11.78 26.54
C ILE A 74 -9.61 11.66 27.98
N SER A 75 -10.90 11.39 28.14
CA SER A 75 -11.49 11.16 29.45
C SER A 75 -11.07 9.80 30.04
N LYS A 76 -11.20 9.65 31.39
CA LYS A 76 -10.99 8.34 32.08
C LYS A 76 -11.82 7.23 31.44
N ALA A 77 -13.07 7.50 31.09
CA ALA A 77 -13.96 6.52 30.48
C ALA A 77 -13.48 6.12 29.09
N GLN A 78 -12.98 7.07 28.29
CA GLN A 78 -12.41 6.78 27.00
C GLN A 78 -11.12 5.97 27.14
N PHE A 79 -10.20 6.37 28.01
CA PHE A 79 -8.96 5.62 28.23
C PHE A 79 -9.23 4.18 28.68
N LYS A 80 -10.18 3.99 29.63
CA LYS A 80 -10.60 2.64 30.05
C LYS A 80 -11.11 1.83 28.87
N LYS A 81 -12.00 2.38 28.07
CA LYS A 81 -12.53 1.74 26.86
C LYS A 81 -11.41 1.35 25.87
N ASP A 82 -10.44 2.25 25.67
CA ASP A 82 -9.33 2.03 24.74
C ASP A 82 -8.38 0.93 25.25
N ILE A 83 -8.11 0.88 26.55
CA ILE A 83 -7.35 -0.22 27.17
C ILE A 83 -8.12 -1.54 27.05
N GLU A 84 -9.38 -1.60 27.39
CA GLU A 84 -10.15 -2.84 27.42
C GLU A 84 -10.51 -3.38 26.02
N ASN A 85 -10.78 -2.50 25.05
CA ASN A 85 -11.24 -2.88 23.71
C ASN A 85 -10.23 -2.61 22.60
N GLY A 86 -9.17 -1.85 22.85
CA GLY A 86 -8.22 -1.32 21.87
C GLY A 86 -8.65 0.03 21.31
N ILE A 87 -7.66 0.81 20.90
CA ILE A 87 -7.90 2.07 20.16
C ILE A 87 -8.06 1.75 18.69
N GLY A 88 -9.07 2.35 18.11
CA GLY A 88 -9.37 2.17 16.70
C GLY A 88 -10.25 0.93 16.48
N GLY A 89 -10.84 0.90 15.36
CA GLY A 89 -11.64 -0.22 14.88
C GLY A 89 -10.75 -1.34 14.33
N THR A 90 -11.35 -2.20 13.57
CA THR A 90 -10.65 -3.14 12.70
C THR A 90 -9.84 -2.38 11.65
N ASP A 91 -8.75 -3.01 11.21
CA ASP A 91 -8.05 -2.58 10.00
C ASP A 91 -9.06 -2.26 8.90
N GLY A 92 -8.83 -1.19 8.17
CA GLY A 92 -9.77 -0.85 7.12
C GLY A 92 -9.44 0.37 6.28
N TRP A 93 -10.16 0.47 5.17
CA TRP A 93 -10.07 1.57 4.26
C TRP A 93 -10.75 2.83 4.84
N LYS A 94 -10.03 3.93 4.74
CA LYS A 94 -10.50 5.27 5.10
C LYS A 94 -10.42 6.19 3.88
N LYS A 95 -11.16 7.29 3.92
CA LYS A 95 -11.22 8.27 2.84
C LYS A 95 -11.45 9.67 3.38
N ASN A 96 -10.78 10.63 2.74
CA ASN A 96 -11.09 12.06 2.88
C ASN A 96 -11.11 12.75 1.50
N THR A 97 -11.07 14.07 1.47
CA THR A 97 -11.03 14.86 0.23
C THR A 97 -9.77 14.68 -0.59
N THR A 98 -8.65 14.27 0.03
CA THR A 98 -7.35 14.04 -0.63
C THR A 98 -7.29 12.65 -1.29
N GLY A 99 -7.83 11.61 -0.64
CA GLY A 99 -7.74 10.26 -1.17
C GLY A 99 -8.14 9.17 -0.20
N TYR A 100 -7.71 7.96 -0.51
CA TYR A 100 -7.92 6.78 0.31
C TYR A 100 -6.61 6.41 1.01
N TRP A 101 -6.71 5.88 2.24
CA TRP A 101 -5.62 5.20 2.95
C TRP A 101 -6.14 3.95 3.65
N TYR A 102 -5.23 3.08 4.05
CA TYR A 102 -5.57 1.90 4.82
C TYR A 102 -5.06 2.08 6.25
N GLU A 103 -5.96 2.13 7.21
CA GLU A 103 -5.64 2.35 8.61
C GLU A 103 -5.66 1.01 9.34
N TYR A 104 -4.60 0.73 10.09
CA TYR A 104 -4.55 -0.42 10.97
C TYR A 104 -5.37 -0.16 12.24
N ALA A 105 -5.67 -1.24 12.97
CA ALA A 105 -6.42 -1.16 14.23
C ALA A 105 -5.77 -0.23 15.27
N ASP A 106 -4.45 -0.09 15.24
CA ASP A 106 -3.67 0.82 16.07
C ASP A 106 -3.67 2.28 15.56
N GLY A 107 -4.34 2.55 14.44
CA GLY A 107 -4.42 3.86 13.79
C GLY A 107 -3.20 4.24 12.97
N THR A 108 -2.18 3.39 12.89
CA THR A 108 -1.08 3.58 11.96
C THR A 108 -1.50 3.24 10.53
N TYR A 109 -0.71 3.58 9.54
CA TYR A 109 -0.98 3.31 8.14
C TYR A 109 0.31 3.19 7.32
N PRO A 110 0.30 2.43 6.21
CA PRO A 110 1.49 2.21 5.39
C PRO A 110 1.92 3.50 4.69
N LYS A 111 3.24 3.77 4.65
CA LYS A 111 3.85 4.91 3.95
C LYS A 111 5.00 4.44 3.08
N ASN A 112 5.13 4.99 1.87
CA ASN A 112 6.20 4.67 0.90
C ASN A 112 6.42 3.18 0.67
N GLN A 113 5.33 2.39 0.62
CA GLN A 113 5.44 0.94 0.53
C GLN A 113 4.28 0.29 -0.21
N PHE A 114 4.58 -0.90 -0.73
CA PHE A 114 3.56 -1.82 -1.18
C PHE A 114 2.92 -2.56 0.00
N LYS A 115 1.61 -2.77 -0.10
CA LYS A 115 0.84 -3.57 0.84
C LYS A 115 -0.17 -4.43 0.11
N LYS A 116 -0.24 -5.70 0.45
CA LYS A 116 -1.28 -6.59 -0.04
C LYS A 116 -2.47 -6.57 0.92
N ILE A 117 -3.66 -6.24 0.39
CA ILE A 117 -4.92 -6.18 1.14
C ILE A 117 -5.93 -6.98 0.34
N ASP A 118 -6.56 -7.96 0.95
CA ASP A 118 -7.58 -8.84 0.33
C ASP A 118 -7.14 -9.41 -1.03
N GLY A 119 -5.87 -9.86 -1.09
CA GLY A 119 -5.32 -10.47 -2.30
C GLY A 119 -4.80 -9.48 -3.36
N THR A 120 -5.09 -8.19 -3.24
CA THR A 120 -4.67 -7.14 -4.18
C THR A 120 -3.50 -6.33 -3.63
N TRP A 121 -2.52 -6.03 -4.47
CA TRP A 121 -1.41 -5.16 -4.10
C TRP A 121 -1.76 -3.69 -4.33
N TYR A 122 -1.41 -2.86 -3.37
CA TYR A 122 -1.54 -1.40 -3.38
C TYR A 122 -0.18 -0.76 -3.08
N TYR A 123 -0.02 0.51 -3.44
CA TYR A 123 1.11 1.32 -3.00
C TYR A 123 0.59 2.58 -2.31
N PHE A 124 1.23 2.91 -1.20
CA PHE A 124 0.92 4.10 -0.41
C PHE A 124 2.10 5.08 -0.48
N ASP A 125 1.82 6.36 -0.69
CA ASP A 125 2.84 7.40 -0.76
C ASP A 125 3.40 7.78 0.62
N GLY A 126 4.30 8.78 0.67
CA GLY A 126 4.91 9.25 1.91
C GLY A 126 3.94 9.83 2.93
N SER A 127 2.78 10.28 2.47
CA SER A 127 1.68 10.76 3.32
C SER A 127 0.68 9.66 3.69
N GLY A 128 0.87 8.44 3.17
CA GLY A 128 0.01 7.29 3.42
C GLY A 128 -1.19 7.18 2.49
N TYR A 129 -1.32 8.03 1.47
CA TYR A 129 -2.41 7.92 0.52
C TYR A 129 -2.14 6.87 -0.56
N MET A 130 -3.18 6.10 -0.88
CA MET A 130 -3.16 5.06 -1.89
C MET A 130 -2.95 5.65 -3.30
N TYR A 131 -2.04 5.07 -4.06
CA TYR A 131 -1.90 5.37 -5.48
C TYR A 131 -3.12 4.88 -6.26
N SER A 132 -3.69 5.73 -7.10
CA SER A 132 -4.77 5.36 -8.00
C SER A 132 -4.64 6.06 -9.35
N ASN A 133 -4.95 5.33 -10.42
CA ASN A 133 -4.91 5.80 -11.81
C ASN A 133 -3.60 6.53 -12.16
N ARG A 134 -2.45 5.98 -11.74
CA ARG A 134 -1.14 6.61 -11.91
C ARG A 134 0.01 5.62 -12.00
N TRP A 135 1.09 6.08 -12.59
CA TRP A 135 2.37 5.39 -12.65
C TRP A 135 3.19 5.57 -11.39
N LEU A 136 3.93 4.53 -11.02
CA LEU A 136 5.00 4.57 -10.02
C LEU A 136 6.31 4.16 -10.66
N LYS A 137 7.31 5.03 -10.63
CA LYS A 137 8.71 4.62 -10.82
C LYS A 137 9.26 4.29 -9.44
N HIS A 138 9.41 3.00 -9.16
CA HIS A 138 9.86 2.55 -7.86
C HIS A 138 11.39 2.49 -7.77
N THR A 139 11.92 2.46 -6.55
CA THR A 139 13.37 2.45 -6.27
C THR A 139 14.08 1.17 -6.72
N ASP A 140 13.36 0.09 -6.97
CA ASP A 140 13.86 -1.14 -7.57
C ASP A 140 14.19 -1.03 -9.07
N GLY A 141 13.91 0.14 -9.67
CA GLY A 141 14.17 0.43 -11.07
C GLY A 141 13.03 0.09 -12.02
N TYR A 142 11.93 -0.47 -11.55
CA TYR A 142 10.80 -0.83 -12.39
C TYR A 142 9.69 0.20 -12.35
N TRP A 143 8.80 0.13 -13.37
CA TRP A 143 7.56 0.90 -13.43
C TRP A 143 6.38 0.01 -13.09
N TYR A 144 5.42 0.56 -12.36
CA TYR A 144 4.17 -0.06 -11.97
C TYR A 144 3.00 0.84 -12.34
N TRP A 145 1.85 0.26 -12.57
CA TRP A 145 0.60 1.00 -12.78
C TRP A 145 -0.45 0.57 -11.77
N PHE A 146 -1.10 1.56 -11.20
CA PHE A 146 -2.24 1.36 -10.30
C PHE A 146 -3.51 1.83 -11.00
N ASN A 147 -4.53 0.97 -11.03
CA ASN A 147 -5.79 1.28 -11.66
C ASN A 147 -6.61 2.32 -10.86
N SER A 148 -7.81 2.68 -11.33
CA SER A 148 -8.67 3.67 -10.66
C SER A 148 -9.13 3.28 -9.26
N SER A 149 -9.18 1.98 -8.94
CA SER A 149 -9.46 1.47 -7.59
C SER A 149 -8.20 1.28 -6.73
N GLY A 150 -7.04 1.70 -7.22
CA GLY A 150 -5.76 1.61 -6.53
C GLY A 150 -5.06 0.26 -6.62
N GLY A 151 -5.67 -0.74 -7.23
CA GLY A 151 -5.05 -2.06 -7.38
C GLY A 151 -3.88 -2.03 -8.38
N MET A 152 -2.76 -2.66 -8.01
CA MET A 152 -1.62 -2.89 -8.89
C MET A 152 -2.03 -3.76 -10.07
N VAL A 153 -1.68 -3.35 -11.28
CA VAL A 153 -2.05 -4.05 -12.51
C VAL A 153 -1.02 -5.12 -12.87
N THR A 154 -1.52 -6.26 -13.36
CA THR A 154 -0.73 -7.33 -13.97
C THR A 154 -1.31 -7.69 -15.33
N GLY A 155 -0.52 -8.33 -16.20
CA GLY A 155 -0.93 -8.68 -17.56
C GLY A 155 -1.06 -7.47 -18.48
N TRP A 156 -1.83 -7.62 -19.55
CA TRP A 156 -2.06 -6.56 -20.52
C TRP A 156 -2.97 -5.45 -20.02
N LYS A 157 -2.55 -4.21 -20.25
CA LYS A 157 -3.33 -3.02 -19.88
C LYS A 157 -3.21 -1.93 -20.95
N ASN A 158 -4.37 -1.40 -21.37
CA ASN A 158 -4.41 -0.18 -22.16
C ASN A 158 -4.41 1.04 -21.23
N ILE A 159 -3.45 1.94 -21.44
CA ILE A 159 -3.29 3.18 -20.67
C ILE A 159 -3.08 4.31 -21.70
N ALA A 160 -3.98 5.29 -21.72
CA ALA A 160 -3.93 6.40 -22.64
C ALA A 160 -3.73 5.96 -24.12
N SER A 161 -4.51 4.98 -24.57
CA SER A 161 -4.52 4.40 -25.92
C SER A 161 -3.24 3.64 -26.33
N LYS A 162 -2.38 3.34 -25.38
CA LYS A 162 -1.20 2.49 -25.56
C LYS A 162 -1.32 1.22 -24.76
N TRP A 163 -0.86 0.10 -25.31
CA TRP A 163 -0.84 -1.17 -24.62
C TRP A 163 0.49 -1.40 -23.92
N TYR A 164 0.42 -1.85 -22.66
CA TYR A 164 1.53 -2.24 -21.81
C TYR A 164 1.31 -3.64 -21.28
N TYR A 165 2.38 -4.30 -20.91
CA TYR A 165 2.32 -5.58 -20.21
C TYR A 165 3.03 -5.48 -18.85
N PHE A 166 2.36 -5.94 -17.81
CA PHE A 166 2.90 -6.01 -16.45
C PHE A 166 3.06 -7.49 -16.08
N LYS A 167 4.22 -7.82 -15.55
CA LYS A 167 4.48 -9.18 -15.08
C LYS A 167 3.59 -9.52 -13.88
N GLU A 168 3.65 -10.77 -13.42
CA GLU A 168 2.86 -11.23 -12.27
C GLU A 168 3.18 -10.44 -10.99
N GLU A 169 4.44 -10.07 -10.80
CA GLU A 169 4.90 -9.20 -9.72
C GLU A 169 4.58 -7.71 -9.92
N GLY A 170 3.83 -7.34 -10.97
CA GLY A 170 3.40 -5.97 -11.29
C GLY A 170 4.43 -5.12 -12.04
N ALA A 171 5.66 -5.57 -12.21
CA ALA A 171 6.69 -4.81 -12.92
C ALA A 171 6.40 -4.71 -14.42
N MET A 172 6.45 -3.49 -14.98
CA MET A 172 6.28 -3.27 -16.41
C MET A 172 7.32 -4.02 -17.23
N LYS A 173 6.88 -4.79 -18.21
CA LYS A 173 7.74 -5.52 -19.16
C LYS A 173 8.19 -4.61 -20.28
N THR A 174 9.45 -4.74 -20.71
CA THR A 174 10.01 -4.14 -21.91
C THR A 174 10.69 -5.19 -22.78
N GLY A 175 10.92 -4.88 -24.04
CA GLY A 175 11.51 -5.80 -25.01
C GLY A 175 10.53 -6.90 -25.44
N TRP A 176 11.07 -8.01 -25.93
CA TRP A 176 10.26 -9.12 -26.42
C TRP A 176 9.45 -9.80 -25.31
N LEU A 177 8.19 -10.08 -25.64
CA LEU A 177 7.23 -10.80 -24.81
C LEU A 177 6.59 -11.92 -25.65
N LYS A 178 6.63 -13.15 -25.16
CA LYS A 178 5.81 -14.23 -25.68
C LYS A 178 4.57 -14.40 -24.80
N ASP A 179 3.40 -14.23 -25.38
CA ASP A 179 2.12 -14.46 -24.70
C ASP A 179 1.20 -15.28 -25.63
N LYS A 180 0.65 -16.39 -25.12
CA LYS A 180 -0.26 -17.33 -25.86
C LYS A 180 0.26 -17.66 -27.27
N ASP A 181 1.51 -18.06 -27.35
CA ASP A 181 2.23 -18.42 -28.59
C ASP A 181 2.46 -17.30 -29.61
N LYS A 182 2.10 -16.08 -29.28
CA LYS A 182 2.38 -14.87 -30.06
C LYS A 182 3.53 -14.08 -29.45
N TRP A 183 4.36 -13.48 -30.33
CA TRP A 183 5.42 -12.58 -29.91
C TRP A 183 5.02 -11.14 -30.09
N TYR A 184 5.29 -10.33 -29.09
CA TYR A 184 5.06 -8.89 -29.04
C TYR A 184 6.36 -8.17 -28.71
N TYR A 185 6.48 -6.91 -29.10
CA TYR A 185 7.61 -6.08 -28.74
C TYR A 185 7.16 -4.85 -27.96
N LEU A 186 7.68 -4.74 -26.75
CA LEU A 186 7.43 -3.61 -25.83
C LEU A 186 8.61 -2.67 -25.93
N ASP A 187 8.38 -1.39 -26.18
CA ASP A 187 9.45 -0.40 -26.34
C ASP A 187 10.40 -0.42 -25.13
N PRO A 188 11.72 -0.52 -25.34
CA PRO A 188 12.67 -0.59 -24.23
C PRO A 188 12.72 0.66 -23.34
N ALA A 189 12.39 1.83 -23.89
CA ALA A 189 12.42 3.08 -23.16
C ALA A 189 11.10 3.38 -22.45
N ASN A 190 9.97 3.13 -23.12
CA ASN A 190 8.65 3.56 -22.67
C ASN A 190 7.75 2.40 -22.23
N GLY A 191 8.03 1.16 -22.64
CA GLY A 191 7.24 -0.03 -22.33
C GLY A 191 5.98 -0.22 -23.16
N ASP A 192 5.61 0.71 -24.02
CA ASP A 192 4.43 0.59 -24.84
C ASP A 192 4.63 -0.42 -26.00
N MET A 193 3.59 -1.22 -26.27
CA MET A 193 3.60 -2.22 -27.33
C MET A 193 3.72 -1.54 -28.68
N GLN A 194 4.68 -1.99 -29.48
CA GLN A 194 4.92 -1.51 -30.81
C GLN A 194 3.98 -2.20 -31.81
N THR A 195 3.46 -1.44 -32.73
CA THR A 195 2.52 -1.92 -33.77
C THR A 195 2.89 -1.37 -35.14
N ASN A 196 2.60 -2.15 -36.20
CA ASN A 196 2.79 -1.77 -37.61
C ASN A 196 4.17 -1.15 -37.89
N THR A 197 5.22 -1.75 -37.36
CA THR A 197 6.58 -1.23 -37.47
C THR A 197 7.63 -2.33 -37.45
N PHE A 198 8.84 -1.97 -37.87
CA PHE A 198 10.01 -2.83 -37.72
C PHE A 198 10.70 -2.56 -36.41
N VAL A 199 11.03 -3.63 -35.68
CA VAL A 199 11.77 -3.60 -34.43
C VAL A 199 13.07 -4.37 -34.57
N LYS A 200 14.15 -3.86 -33.99
CA LYS A 200 15.44 -4.52 -34.02
C LYS A 200 15.51 -5.54 -32.87
N GLY A 201 15.68 -6.80 -33.27
CA GLY A 201 15.99 -7.87 -32.30
C GLY A 201 17.46 -8.26 -32.34
N ARG A 202 17.77 -9.38 -31.69
CA ARG A 202 19.15 -9.88 -31.58
C ARG A 202 19.74 -10.24 -32.92
N ASP A 203 18.98 -10.96 -33.77
CA ASP A 203 19.47 -11.62 -34.97
C ASP A 203 19.01 -10.92 -36.24
N GLY A 204 18.34 -9.75 -36.11
CA GLY A 204 17.85 -9.01 -37.29
C GLY A 204 16.69 -8.06 -36.98
N TRP A 205 16.00 -7.66 -38.04
CA TRP A 205 14.81 -6.84 -37.96
C TRP A 205 13.57 -7.73 -38.06
N TYR A 206 12.58 -7.44 -37.25
CA TYR A 206 11.31 -8.13 -37.15
C TYR A 206 10.18 -7.14 -37.38
N PHE A 207 9.16 -7.56 -38.08
CA PHE A 207 7.97 -6.75 -38.25
C PHE A 207 6.89 -7.17 -37.25
N VAL A 208 6.30 -6.20 -36.56
CA VAL A 208 5.11 -6.37 -35.75
C VAL A 208 3.93 -5.72 -36.47
N ASP A 209 2.83 -6.45 -36.58
CA ASP A 209 1.65 -6.01 -37.34
C ASP A 209 0.82 -4.97 -36.54
N ASN A 210 -0.35 -4.60 -37.10
CA ASN A 210 -1.25 -3.63 -36.46
C ASN A 210 -1.86 -4.11 -35.15
N GLU A 211 -1.81 -5.41 -34.87
CA GLU A 211 -2.20 -6.01 -33.58
C GLU A 211 -1.00 -6.16 -32.62
N GLY A 212 0.19 -5.75 -33.02
CA GLY A 212 1.44 -5.86 -32.28
C GLY A 212 2.07 -7.24 -32.34
N VAL A 213 1.52 -8.16 -33.14
CA VAL A 213 2.02 -9.53 -33.23
C VAL A 213 3.18 -9.60 -34.23
N MET A 214 4.27 -10.27 -33.83
CA MET A 214 5.41 -10.52 -34.70
C MET A 214 4.98 -11.39 -35.90
N SER A 215 5.19 -10.86 -37.09
CA SER A 215 4.88 -11.58 -38.34
C SER A 215 5.95 -12.62 -38.64
N THR A 216 5.53 -13.86 -38.89
CA THR A 216 6.41 -14.96 -39.27
C THR A 216 6.33 -15.34 -40.76
N ASN A 217 5.27 -14.91 -41.45
CA ASN A 217 4.99 -15.29 -42.85
C ASN A 217 4.51 -14.07 -43.65
N GLY A 218 5.32 -12.99 -43.70
CA GLY A 218 4.99 -11.79 -44.47
C GLY A 218 5.89 -11.63 -45.68
N THR A 219 5.33 -11.26 -46.84
CA THR A 219 6.09 -10.76 -47.98
C THR A 219 6.11 -9.24 -47.94
N PHE A 220 7.30 -8.68 -47.99
CA PHE A 220 7.49 -7.24 -48.03
C PHE A 220 7.81 -6.86 -49.50
N THR A 221 7.01 -5.98 -50.07
CA THR A 221 7.27 -5.41 -51.41
C THR A 221 7.30 -3.90 -51.26
N THR A 222 8.09 -3.25 -52.11
CA THR A 222 8.03 -1.79 -52.28
C THR A 222 7.21 -1.46 -53.55
N ASP A 223 6.42 -0.41 -53.48
CA ASP A 223 5.80 0.16 -54.65
C ASP A 223 6.79 1.07 -55.42
N LYS A 224 6.31 1.67 -56.51
CA LYS A 224 7.12 2.55 -57.36
C LYS A 224 7.71 3.79 -56.64
N ASP A 225 7.12 4.15 -55.53
CA ASP A 225 7.52 5.31 -54.71
C ASP A 225 8.40 4.88 -53.51
N GLY A 226 8.80 3.58 -53.43
CA GLY A 226 9.63 3.02 -52.38
C GLY A 226 8.87 2.71 -51.07
N ILE A 227 7.55 2.82 -51.08
CA ILE A 227 6.72 2.55 -49.91
C ILE A 227 6.62 1.04 -49.70
N ILE A 228 6.97 0.57 -48.50
CA ILE A 228 6.89 -0.84 -48.12
C ILE A 228 5.42 -1.24 -47.97
N LYS A 229 5.00 -2.23 -48.74
CA LYS A 229 3.70 -2.90 -48.62
C LYS A 229 3.90 -4.28 -48.03
N ILE A 230 3.09 -4.59 -47.03
CA ILE A 230 3.14 -5.87 -46.32
C ILE A 230 1.92 -6.69 -46.78
N GLN A 231 2.18 -7.84 -47.37
CA GLN A 231 1.14 -8.83 -47.62
C GLN A 231 1.27 -9.92 -46.58
N LYS A 232 0.23 -10.11 -45.77
CA LYS A 232 0.13 -11.28 -44.88
C LYS A 232 0.05 -12.51 -45.78
N GLY A 233 0.93 -13.47 -45.56
CA GLY A 233 0.82 -14.78 -46.20
C GLY A 233 -0.48 -15.45 -45.76
N GLU A 234 -1.20 -16.06 -46.68
CA GLU A 234 -2.36 -16.89 -46.35
C GLU A 234 -1.87 -18.05 -45.49
N THR A 235 -2.46 -18.23 -44.34
CA THR A 235 -2.32 -19.48 -43.53
C THR A 235 -3.03 -20.59 -44.29
N LYS A 236 -2.24 -21.55 -44.86
CA LYS A 236 -2.77 -22.81 -45.31
C LYS A 236 -3.14 -23.71 -44.15
#